data_d1b93e08a8eb858728c68c30011be88b
#
_entry.id   d1b93e08a8eb858728c68c30011be88b
#
_cell.length_a   1.000
_cell.length_b   1.000
_cell.length_c   1.000
_cell.angle_alpha   90.00
_cell.angle_beta   90.00
_cell.angle_gamma   90.00
#
_symmetry.space_group_name_H-M   'P 1'
#
loop_
_entity.id
_entity.type
_entity.pdbx_description
1 polymer ?
#
loop_
_entity_poly.entity_id
_entity_poly.type
_entity_poly.pdbx_seq_one_letter_code
_entity_poly.pdbx_strand_id
1 'polypeptide(L)'
;MRSCLLSGDSLRAEAIQKIRDELSTVLLSQFAAEGFQADEVALGGSVDVRFQGQTSEIRIPLEDGVLLEVGLRAMEERFEAEHERLYGHRSDPNNPREALAVRVIGRAGAKGLPG
;
A
#
# COMPACT_ATOMS: atom_id res chain seq x y z
N MET A 1 -8.59 5.17 2.78
CA MET A 1 -8.52 4.02 1.84
C MET A 1 -9.20 4.37 0.53
N ARG A 2 -8.61 3.96 -0.55
CA ARG A 2 -9.26 4.05 -1.87
C ARG A 2 -9.31 2.66 -2.49
N SER A 3 -10.48 2.20 -2.85
CA SER A 3 -10.66 0.97 -3.61
C SER A 3 -10.16 1.17 -5.03
N CYS A 4 -9.52 0.15 -5.57
CA CYS A 4 -9.05 0.15 -6.94
C CYS A 4 -9.17 -1.28 -7.46
N LEU A 5 -8.92 -1.47 -8.74
CA LEU A 5 -8.74 -2.79 -9.30
C LEU A 5 -7.64 -2.67 -10.33
N LEU A 6 -6.42 -3.01 -9.90
CA LEU A 6 -5.24 -2.96 -10.75
C LEU A 6 -4.75 -4.38 -10.93
N SER A 7 -4.62 -4.81 -12.18
CA SER A 7 -4.12 -6.14 -12.52
C SER A 7 -3.45 -6.12 -13.87
N GLY A 8 -2.61 -7.11 -14.13
CA GLY A 8 -1.91 -7.20 -15.42
C GLY A 8 -1.17 -5.91 -15.75
N ASP A 9 -1.46 -5.32 -16.90
CA ASP A 9 -0.78 -4.12 -17.38
C ASP A 9 -1.12 -2.86 -16.56
N SER A 10 -2.22 -2.87 -15.84
CA SER A 10 -2.60 -1.73 -14.99
C SER A 10 -1.97 -1.79 -13.60
N LEU A 11 -1.43 -2.94 -13.19
CA LEU A 11 -0.74 -3.10 -11.91
C LEU A 11 0.70 -2.60 -12.05
N ARG A 12 0.86 -1.30 -11.87
CA ARG A 12 2.16 -0.63 -12.02
C ARG A 12 2.43 0.23 -10.80
N ALA A 13 3.71 0.41 -10.52
CA ALA A 13 4.14 1.21 -9.37
C ALA A 13 3.58 2.63 -9.43
N GLU A 14 3.59 3.26 -10.60
CA GLU A 14 3.09 4.62 -10.77
C GLU A 14 1.60 4.74 -10.47
N ALA A 15 0.80 3.72 -10.78
CA ALA A 15 -0.64 3.73 -10.51
C ALA A 15 -0.90 3.70 -9.01
N ILE A 16 -0.19 2.85 -8.29
CA ILE A 16 -0.28 2.76 -6.83
C ILE A 16 0.22 4.04 -6.19
N GLN A 17 1.35 4.56 -6.67
CA GLN A 17 1.95 5.78 -6.13
C GLN A 17 1.02 6.98 -6.32
N LYS A 18 0.35 7.07 -7.45
CA LYS A 18 -0.60 8.15 -7.70
C LYS A 18 -1.73 8.14 -6.67
N ILE A 19 -2.31 6.98 -6.41
CA ILE A 19 -3.37 6.85 -5.40
C ILE A 19 -2.83 7.19 -4.01
N ARG A 20 -1.64 6.69 -3.69
CA ARG A 20 -0.98 6.98 -2.42
C ARG A 20 -0.77 8.47 -2.23
N ASP A 21 -0.30 9.17 -3.26
CA ASP A 21 -0.06 10.62 -3.20
C ASP A 21 -1.37 11.39 -3.01
N GLU A 22 -2.43 10.99 -3.71
CA GLU A 22 -3.73 11.63 -3.57
C GLU A 22 -4.28 11.46 -2.15
N LEU A 23 -4.19 10.26 -1.59
CA LEU A 23 -4.63 10.00 -0.22
C LEU A 23 -3.76 10.76 0.80
N SER A 24 -2.46 10.81 0.58
CA SER A 24 -1.54 11.52 1.45
C SER A 24 -1.84 13.02 1.46
N THR A 25 -2.13 13.60 0.30
CA THR A 25 -2.48 15.01 0.19
C THR A 25 -3.74 15.33 0.99
N VAL A 26 -4.76 14.47 0.88
CA VAL A 26 -6.01 14.67 1.64
C VAL A 26 -5.74 14.59 3.14
N LEU A 27 -4.97 13.60 3.58
CA LEU A 27 -4.66 13.45 5.02
C LEU A 27 -3.86 14.62 5.55
N LEU A 28 -2.82 15.05 4.82
CA LEU A 28 -2.01 16.19 5.25
C LEU A 28 -2.83 17.47 5.32
N SER A 29 -3.77 17.64 4.39
CA SER A 29 -4.69 18.78 4.40
C SER A 29 -5.58 18.76 5.64
N GLN A 30 -6.08 17.58 6.03
CA GLN A 30 -6.90 17.43 7.22
C GLN A 30 -6.11 17.72 8.49
N PHE A 31 -4.89 17.23 8.59
CA PHE A 31 -4.02 17.51 9.73
C PHE A 31 -3.63 18.98 9.80
N ALA A 32 -3.40 19.61 8.65
CA ALA A 32 -3.10 21.04 8.60
C ALA A 32 -4.27 21.87 9.13
N ALA A 33 -5.49 21.47 8.82
CA ALA A 33 -6.69 22.14 9.35
C ALA A 33 -6.78 22.02 10.87
N GLU A 34 -6.19 21.00 11.44
CA GLU A 34 -6.12 20.79 12.90
C GLU A 34 -4.90 21.45 13.54
N GLY A 35 -4.07 22.13 12.76
CA GLY A 35 -2.91 22.86 13.28
C GLY A 35 -1.58 22.13 13.19
N PHE A 36 -1.54 20.96 12.56
CA PHE A 36 -0.30 20.19 12.44
C PHE A 36 0.43 20.54 11.14
N GLN A 37 1.75 20.63 11.22
CA GLN A 37 2.59 20.80 10.04
C GLN A 37 2.90 19.44 9.41
N ALA A 38 3.27 19.45 8.14
CA ALA A 38 3.56 18.21 7.41
C ALA A 38 4.65 17.37 8.08
N ASP A 39 5.67 18.01 8.66
CA ASP A 39 6.76 17.30 9.32
C ASP A 39 6.35 16.71 10.69
N GLU A 40 5.19 17.08 11.20
CA GLU A 40 4.64 16.52 12.43
C GLU A 40 3.78 15.30 12.18
N VAL A 41 3.55 14.93 10.92
CA VAL A 41 2.67 13.84 10.52
C VAL A 41 3.50 12.73 9.91
N ALA A 42 3.39 11.53 10.46
CA ALA A 42 3.97 10.33 9.87
C ALA A 42 2.90 9.61 9.05
N LEU A 43 3.22 9.26 7.82
CA LEU A 43 2.30 8.56 6.93
C LEU A 43 2.79 7.14 6.69
N GLY A 44 1.87 6.19 6.82
CA GLY A 44 2.12 4.79 6.48
C GLY A 44 1.18 4.34 5.37
N GLY A 45 1.65 3.51 4.47
CA GLY A 45 0.84 3.01 3.37
C GLY A 45 0.82 1.49 3.30
N SER A 46 -0.24 0.96 2.70
CA SER A 46 -0.36 -0.47 2.42
C SER A 46 -1.24 -0.70 1.20
N VAL A 47 -1.12 -1.89 0.62
CA VAL A 47 -1.92 -2.31 -0.52
C VAL A 47 -2.55 -3.66 -0.20
N ASP A 48 -3.83 -3.80 -0.46
CA ASP A 48 -4.52 -5.07 -0.34
C ASP A 48 -4.39 -5.81 -1.68
N VAL A 49 -3.82 -7.01 -1.66
CA VAL A 49 -3.49 -7.79 -2.85
C VAL A 49 -4.11 -9.18 -2.74
N ARG A 50 -4.59 -9.69 -3.86
CA ARG A 50 -5.07 -11.08 -3.96
C ARG A 50 -4.65 -11.67 -5.30
N PHE A 51 -4.71 -13.00 -5.41
CA PHE A 51 -4.68 -13.63 -6.73
C PHE A 51 -6.05 -13.50 -7.39
N GLN A 52 -6.04 -13.35 -8.71
CA GLN A 52 -7.28 -13.22 -9.48
C GLN A 52 -8.19 -14.43 -9.24
N GLY A 53 -9.46 -14.18 -9.01
CA GLY A 53 -10.44 -15.22 -8.78
C GLY A 53 -10.53 -15.72 -7.34
N GLN A 54 -9.67 -15.24 -6.45
CA GLN A 54 -9.73 -15.60 -5.03
C GLN A 54 -10.44 -14.50 -4.24
N THR A 55 -11.01 -14.85 -3.11
CA THR A 55 -11.70 -13.90 -2.24
C THR A 55 -10.80 -13.36 -1.13
N SER A 56 -9.77 -14.11 -0.76
CA SER A 56 -8.87 -13.73 0.32
C SER A 56 -7.84 -12.73 -0.15
N GLU A 57 -7.74 -11.62 0.54
CA GLU A 57 -6.75 -10.58 0.26
C GLU A 57 -5.74 -10.51 1.39
N ILE A 58 -4.53 -10.08 1.06
CA ILE A 58 -3.45 -9.91 2.02
C ILE A 58 -3.01 -8.45 1.97
N ARG A 59 -2.90 -7.82 3.12
CA ARG A 59 -2.43 -6.44 3.22
C ARG A 59 -0.91 -6.43 3.29
N ILE A 60 -0.29 -5.78 2.31
CA ILE A 60 1.16 -5.66 2.22
C ILE A 60 1.54 -4.21 2.51
N PRO A 61 2.37 -3.96 3.54
CA PRO A 61 2.81 -2.60 3.81
C PRO A 61 3.72 -2.07 2.71
N LEU A 62 3.59 -0.78 2.43
CA LEU A 62 4.47 -0.06 1.53
C LEU A 62 5.59 0.58 2.34
N GLU A 63 6.80 0.55 1.80
CA GLU A 63 7.92 1.24 2.41
C GLU A 63 7.79 2.75 2.21
N ASP A 64 8.50 3.51 3.03
CA ASP A 64 8.56 4.95 2.89
C ASP A 64 9.22 5.32 1.56
N GLY A 65 8.84 6.48 1.03
CA GLY A 65 9.37 6.96 -0.22
C GLY A 65 8.51 6.59 -1.42
N VAL A 66 9.00 6.92 -2.61
CA VAL A 66 8.29 6.68 -3.85
C VAL A 66 8.36 5.20 -4.23
N LEU A 67 7.20 4.63 -4.56
CA LEU A 67 7.14 3.26 -5.04
C LEU A 67 7.63 3.20 -6.48
N LEU A 68 8.73 2.47 -6.71
CA LEU A 68 9.28 2.20 -8.03
C LEU A 68 8.92 0.77 -8.45
N GLU A 69 9.15 0.43 -9.72
CA GLU A 69 8.83 -0.91 -10.22
C GLU A 69 9.61 -2.02 -9.48
N VAL A 70 10.83 -1.74 -9.04
CA VAL A 70 11.57 -2.69 -8.22
C VAL A 70 10.89 -2.91 -6.87
N GLY A 71 10.34 -1.87 -6.29
CA GLY A 71 9.58 -1.96 -5.05
C GLY A 71 8.27 -2.72 -5.23
N LEU A 72 7.61 -2.52 -6.38
CA LEU A 72 6.40 -3.27 -6.72
C LEU A 72 6.69 -4.76 -6.82
N ARG A 73 7.79 -5.15 -7.45
CA ARG A 73 8.19 -6.57 -7.52
C ARG A 73 8.48 -7.15 -6.14
N ALA A 74 9.16 -6.38 -5.29
CA ALA A 74 9.42 -6.80 -3.92
C ALA A 74 8.11 -6.99 -3.15
N MET A 75 7.13 -6.13 -3.37
CA MET A 75 5.80 -6.24 -2.78
C MET A 75 5.10 -7.51 -3.26
N GLU A 76 5.18 -7.81 -4.55
CA GLU A 76 4.59 -9.02 -5.10
C GLU A 76 5.24 -10.29 -4.54
N GLU A 77 6.55 -10.29 -4.40
CA GLU A 77 7.28 -11.42 -3.78
C GLU A 77 6.86 -11.59 -2.32
N ARG A 78 6.71 -10.50 -1.60
CA ARG A 78 6.25 -10.54 -0.21
C ARG A 78 4.83 -11.08 -0.12
N PHE A 79 3.96 -10.68 -1.05
CA PHE A 79 2.61 -11.22 -1.13
C PHE A 79 2.63 -12.73 -1.37
N GLU A 80 3.46 -13.21 -2.30
CA GLU A 80 3.56 -14.64 -2.57
C GLU A 80 4.06 -15.41 -1.35
N ALA A 81 5.06 -14.88 -0.64
CA ALA A 81 5.60 -15.50 0.56
C ALA A 81 4.54 -15.58 1.66
N GLU A 82 3.78 -14.51 1.87
CA GLU A 82 2.71 -14.50 2.86
C GLU A 82 1.58 -15.44 2.49
N HIS A 83 1.23 -15.51 1.21
CA HIS A 83 0.20 -16.42 0.72
C HIS A 83 0.62 -17.88 0.96
N GLU A 84 1.87 -18.21 0.67
CA GLU A 84 2.41 -19.55 0.92
C GLU A 84 2.40 -19.87 2.41
N ARG A 85 2.78 -18.93 3.25
CA ARG A 85 2.78 -19.10 4.71
C ARG A 85 1.38 -19.35 5.25
N LEU A 86 0.39 -18.63 4.73
CA LEU A 86 -0.99 -18.72 5.21
C LEU A 86 -1.73 -19.95 4.67
N TYR A 87 -1.46 -20.36 3.46
CA TYR A 87 -2.23 -21.41 2.77
C TYR A 87 -1.44 -22.68 2.51
N GLY A 88 -0.16 -22.72 2.85
CA GLY A 88 0.65 -23.93 2.81
C GLY A 88 1.16 -24.34 1.45
N HIS A 89 0.88 -23.59 0.40
CA HIS A 89 1.38 -23.89 -0.94
C HIS A 89 1.54 -22.59 -1.74
N ARG A 90 2.42 -22.64 -2.72
CA ARG A 90 2.66 -21.51 -3.60
C ARG A 90 1.72 -21.63 -4.80
N SER A 91 1.09 -20.51 -5.13
CA SER A 91 0.20 -20.43 -6.29
C SER A 91 1.00 -20.50 -7.60
N ASP A 92 0.30 -20.80 -8.70
CA ASP A 92 0.88 -20.79 -10.03
C ASP A 92 1.53 -19.42 -10.30
N PRO A 93 2.82 -19.39 -10.71
CA PRO A 93 3.49 -18.10 -11.00
C PRO A 93 2.81 -17.29 -12.09
N ASN A 94 2.03 -17.94 -12.95
CA ASN A 94 1.27 -17.26 -14.00
C ASN A 94 -0.08 -16.73 -13.54
N ASN A 95 -0.47 -17.00 -12.29
CA ASN A 95 -1.74 -16.53 -11.77
C ASN A 95 -1.67 -15.02 -11.54
N PRO A 96 -2.50 -14.20 -12.22
CA PRO A 96 -2.43 -12.75 -12.08
C PRO A 96 -2.73 -12.29 -10.66
N ARG A 97 -2.05 -11.26 -10.25
CA ARG A 97 -2.29 -10.61 -8.97
C ARG A 97 -3.13 -9.36 -9.19
N GLU A 98 -3.97 -9.05 -8.20
CA GLU A 98 -4.81 -7.87 -8.24
C GLU A 98 -4.58 -7.03 -7.01
N ALA A 99 -4.40 -5.72 -7.20
CA ALA A 99 -4.41 -4.76 -6.10
C ALA A 99 -5.82 -4.22 -5.98
N LEU A 100 -6.42 -4.37 -4.81
CA LEU A 100 -7.83 -4.05 -4.57
C LEU A 100 -8.04 -2.73 -3.87
N ALA A 101 -7.09 -2.30 -3.07
CA ALA A 101 -7.19 -1.05 -2.34
C ALA A 101 -5.81 -0.55 -1.94
N VAL A 102 -5.68 0.77 -1.91
CA VAL A 102 -4.51 1.44 -1.34
C VAL A 102 -4.96 2.16 -0.09
N ARG A 103 -4.20 2.02 0.99
CA ARG A 103 -4.49 2.65 2.27
C ARG A 103 -3.34 3.55 2.67
N VAL A 104 -3.68 4.70 3.22
CA VAL A 104 -2.70 5.59 3.86
C VAL A 104 -3.23 5.96 5.23
N ILE A 105 -2.39 5.80 6.24
CA ILE A 105 -2.72 6.14 7.62
C ILE A 105 -1.76 7.24 8.06
N GLY A 106 -2.31 8.28 8.68
CA GLY A 106 -1.52 9.36 9.23
C GLY A 106 -1.53 9.37 10.75
N ARG A 107 -0.39 9.68 11.34
CA ARG A 107 -0.25 9.88 12.79
C ARG A 107 0.39 11.23 13.04
N ALA A 108 -0.31 12.07 13.79
CA ALA A 108 0.21 13.38 14.17
C ALA A 108 1.03 13.26 15.44
N GLY A 109 2.03 14.15 15.56
CA GLY A 109 2.85 14.22 16.75
C GLY A 109 3.88 13.11 16.89
N ALA A 110 4.04 12.27 15.87
CA ALA A 110 5.01 11.18 15.90
C ALA A 110 6.44 11.68 16.02
N LYS A 111 6.71 12.84 15.43
CA LYS A 111 8.03 13.48 15.51
C LYS A 111 8.07 14.40 16.73
N GLY A 112 9.13 14.28 17.49
CA GLY A 112 9.35 15.15 18.64
C GLY A 112 8.46 14.86 19.83
N LEU A 113 7.72 13.78 19.82
CA LEU A 113 7.02 13.37 21.02
C LEU A 113 8.01 12.97 22.09
N PRO A 114 7.90 13.56 23.29
CA PRO A 114 8.68 13.03 24.38
C PRO A 114 8.19 11.64 24.69
N GLY A 115 9.02 10.73 24.56
CA GLY A 115 8.87 9.34 24.90
C GLY A 115 7.49 8.78 25.06
#